data_129da1dacc2774734106b73a442dc27c
#
_entry.id   129da1dacc2774734106b73a442dc27c
#
_cell.length_a   1.000
_cell.length_b   1.000
_cell.length_c   1.000
_cell.angle_alpha   90.00
_cell.angle_beta   90.00
_cell.angle_gamma   90.00
#
_symmetry.space_group_name_H-M   'P 1'
#
loop_
_entity.id
_entity.type
_entity.pdbx_description
1 polymer ?
#
loop_
_entity_poly.entity_id
_entity_poly.type
_entity_poly.pdbx_seq_one_letter_code
_entity_poly.pdbx_strand_id
1 'polypeptide(L)'
;MTKIRKNVIGAIMCLVMLLVGVCAFTACGSKDLSVTFTVEGKTQTVDVVNGKVTMPADPEKEFYEFRGWYTTSTFDEGTEFTKDTEVKENLTVYAYFAPVHVGISVNGEAATDIKLEELAGKTTEYTEDATSKNLTFDGWYIDAAYGTKYSTQDTDNLYARYCATVTFDNGYEILKSVQVGINSTMKAPDKEYEDFVPYYMDKEDLSYVDENGNAVDFSSLVITKNTAIKVMWKSP
;
A
#
# COMPACT_ATOMS: atom_id res chain seq x y z
N MET A 1 -12.23 -34.26 4.87
CA MET A 1 -11.07 -34.27 3.94
C MET A 1 -11.22 -33.06 3.00
N THR A 2 -10.75 -31.92 3.40
CA THR A 2 -10.94 -30.66 2.68
C THR A 2 -9.70 -30.40 1.85
N LYS A 3 -9.87 -30.44 0.54
CA LYS A 3 -8.82 -30.30 -0.45
C LYS A 3 -8.43 -28.82 -0.52
N ILE A 4 -7.28 -28.47 0.04
CA ILE A 4 -6.65 -27.16 -0.10
C ILE A 4 -6.32 -26.98 -1.60
N ARG A 5 -7.06 -26.13 -2.28
CA ARG A 5 -6.66 -25.64 -3.61
C ARG A 5 -5.52 -24.64 -3.41
N LYS A 6 -4.31 -25.10 -3.65
CA LYS A 6 -3.17 -24.21 -3.89
C LYS A 6 -3.47 -23.48 -5.20
N ASN A 7 -3.79 -22.20 -5.12
CA ASN A 7 -3.76 -21.32 -6.27
C ASN A 7 -2.30 -21.15 -6.67
N VAL A 8 -1.86 -22.00 -7.58
CA VAL A 8 -0.65 -21.77 -8.34
C VAL A 8 -1.03 -20.69 -9.35
N ILE A 9 -0.73 -19.45 -9.04
CA ILE A 9 -0.67 -18.37 -10.03
C ILE A 9 0.55 -18.72 -10.89
N GLY A 10 0.32 -19.57 -11.87
CA GLY A 10 1.29 -19.86 -12.91
C GLY A 10 1.31 -18.69 -13.88
N ALA A 11 2.30 -17.83 -13.75
CA ALA A 11 2.60 -16.83 -14.77
C ALA A 11 2.88 -17.54 -16.10
N ILE A 12 1.89 -17.67 -16.95
CA ILE A 12 2.08 -18.02 -18.35
C ILE A 12 2.35 -16.72 -19.09
N MET A 13 3.61 -16.38 -19.13
CA MET A 13 4.11 -15.25 -19.89
C MET A 13 4.24 -15.67 -21.36
N CYS A 14 3.26 -15.32 -22.20
CA CYS A 14 3.40 -15.38 -23.66
C CYS A 14 4.18 -14.16 -24.14
N LEU A 15 5.51 -14.27 -24.14
CA LEU A 15 6.37 -13.31 -24.81
C LEU A 15 6.51 -13.74 -26.29
N VAL A 16 5.74 -13.13 -27.17
CA VAL A 16 5.95 -13.26 -28.62
C VAL A 16 7.05 -12.28 -29.04
N MET A 17 8.30 -12.73 -29.01
CA MET A 17 9.39 -12.01 -29.67
C MET A 17 9.42 -12.36 -31.17
N LEU A 18 9.03 -11.41 -32.02
CA LEU A 18 9.28 -11.50 -33.47
C LEU A 18 10.76 -11.23 -33.73
N LEU A 19 11.45 -12.26 -34.19
CA LEU A 19 12.82 -12.17 -34.72
C LEU A 19 12.79 -11.35 -36.04
N VAL A 20 13.24 -10.10 -35.99
CA VAL A 20 13.55 -9.32 -37.18
C VAL A 20 15.02 -9.55 -37.52
N GLY A 21 15.24 -10.07 -38.70
CA GLY A 21 16.54 -10.46 -39.18
C GLY A 21 17.55 -9.31 -39.28
N VAL A 22 18.78 -9.63 -38.92
CA VAL A 22 19.93 -8.77 -38.99
C VAL A 22 20.39 -8.61 -40.43
N CYS A 23 20.32 -7.40 -40.99
CA CYS A 23 21.11 -7.01 -42.16
C CYS A 23 22.42 -6.38 -41.64
N ALA A 24 23.51 -7.10 -41.74
CA ALA A 24 24.83 -6.57 -41.46
C ALA A 24 25.25 -5.58 -42.54
N PHE A 25 25.39 -4.30 -42.18
CA PHE A 25 26.16 -3.32 -42.95
C PHE A 25 27.44 -3.02 -42.21
N THR A 26 28.57 -3.43 -42.80
CA THR A 26 29.90 -3.05 -42.34
C THR A 26 30.15 -1.61 -42.72
N ALA A 27 30.23 -0.71 -41.72
CA ALA A 27 30.74 0.64 -41.87
C ALA A 27 31.84 0.89 -40.84
N CYS A 28 32.86 1.54 -41.29
CA CYS A 28 34.17 1.80 -40.70
C CYS A 28 34.12 2.56 -39.38
N GLY A 29 34.75 2.01 -38.32
CA GLY A 29 35.41 2.87 -37.30
C GLY A 29 34.58 3.48 -36.20
N SER A 30 33.30 3.20 -36.04
CA SER A 30 32.50 3.60 -34.90
C SER A 30 32.43 2.46 -33.84
N LYS A 31 32.65 2.80 -32.61
CA LYS A 31 32.39 1.89 -31.48
C LYS A 31 30.97 1.35 -31.64
N ASP A 32 30.84 0.03 -31.83
CA ASP A 32 29.51 -0.58 -31.96
C ASP A 32 28.77 -0.41 -30.64
N LEU A 33 27.94 0.63 -30.57
CA LEU A 33 27.13 0.92 -29.41
C LEU A 33 25.85 0.10 -29.44
N SER A 34 25.39 -0.32 -28.27
CA SER A 34 24.16 -1.08 -28.13
C SER A 34 23.38 -0.67 -26.89
N VAL A 35 22.06 -0.90 -26.93
CA VAL A 35 21.17 -0.76 -25.79
C VAL A 35 20.61 -2.14 -25.43
N THR A 36 20.74 -2.52 -24.19
CA THR A 36 20.18 -3.75 -23.63
C THR A 36 18.87 -3.44 -22.93
N PHE A 37 17.77 -3.89 -23.49
CA PHE A 37 16.42 -3.79 -22.93
C PHE A 37 16.16 -4.94 -21.97
N THR A 38 15.77 -4.65 -20.76
CA THR A 38 15.56 -5.63 -19.68
C THR A 38 14.11 -5.64 -19.22
N VAL A 39 13.48 -6.81 -19.28
CA VAL A 39 12.13 -7.05 -18.77
C VAL A 39 12.20 -8.22 -17.79
N GLU A 40 12.01 -7.98 -16.49
CA GLU A 40 12.03 -9.02 -15.46
C GLU A 40 13.23 -9.98 -15.54
N GLY A 41 14.42 -9.43 -15.80
CA GLY A 41 15.66 -10.19 -15.93
C GLY A 41 15.90 -10.84 -17.30
N LYS A 42 14.94 -10.79 -18.22
CA LYS A 42 15.14 -11.16 -19.63
C LYS A 42 15.65 -9.96 -20.39
N THR A 43 16.63 -10.19 -21.28
CA THR A 43 17.32 -9.11 -21.98
C THR A 43 17.22 -9.28 -23.48
N GLN A 44 17.11 -8.14 -24.19
CA GLN A 44 17.25 -8.03 -25.64
C GLN A 44 18.21 -6.90 -25.93
N THR A 45 19.26 -7.16 -26.71
CA THR A 45 20.23 -6.14 -27.13
C THR A 45 19.91 -5.67 -28.53
N VAL A 46 19.92 -4.36 -28.75
CA VAL A 46 19.68 -3.71 -30.05
C VAL A 46 20.83 -2.76 -30.35
N ASP A 47 21.35 -2.83 -31.56
CA ASP A 47 22.44 -1.97 -32.03
C ASP A 47 21.98 -0.52 -32.22
N VAL A 48 22.87 0.41 -31.94
CA VAL A 48 22.65 1.85 -32.10
C VAL A 48 23.08 2.28 -33.51
N VAL A 49 22.18 2.94 -34.22
CA VAL A 49 22.45 3.47 -35.56
C VAL A 49 22.30 5.00 -35.52
N ASN A 50 23.36 5.70 -35.90
CA ASN A 50 23.38 7.18 -35.89
C ASN A 50 22.98 7.80 -34.53
N GLY A 51 23.47 7.20 -33.42
CA GLY A 51 23.17 7.69 -32.07
C GLY A 51 21.75 7.38 -31.57
N LYS A 52 20.97 6.59 -32.30
CA LYS A 52 19.59 6.21 -31.97
C LYS A 52 19.44 4.68 -31.98
N VAL A 53 18.47 4.21 -31.21
CA VAL A 53 18.08 2.79 -31.20
C VAL A 53 16.66 2.61 -31.74
N THR A 54 16.43 1.51 -32.44
CA THR A 54 15.08 1.10 -32.77
C THR A 54 14.47 0.47 -31.53
N MET A 55 13.39 1.09 -31.01
CA MET A 55 12.68 0.57 -29.83
C MET A 55 12.07 -0.79 -30.12
N PRO A 56 12.17 -1.75 -29.21
CA PRO A 56 11.41 -2.99 -29.31
C PRO A 56 9.91 -2.71 -29.16
N ALA A 57 9.08 -3.69 -29.47
CA ALA A 57 7.66 -3.62 -29.13
C ALA A 57 7.49 -3.49 -27.61
N ASP A 58 6.45 -2.77 -27.19
CA ASP A 58 6.13 -2.63 -25.79
C ASP A 58 5.87 -4.01 -25.18
N PRO A 59 6.53 -4.33 -24.06
CA PRO A 59 6.33 -5.60 -23.40
C PRO A 59 4.97 -5.64 -22.69
N GLU A 60 4.37 -6.84 -22.67
CA GLU A 60 3.11 -7.08 -21.97
C GLU A 60 3.36 -7.83 -20.65
N LYS A 61 2.63 -7.45 -19.61
CA LYS A 61 2.60 -8.13 -18.32
C LYS A 61 1.16 -8.17 -17.81
N GLU A 62 0.68 -9.37 -17.46
CA GLU A 62 -0.68 -9.56 -16.94
C GLU A 62 -0.89 -8.73 -15.66
N PHE A 63 -2.03 -8.02 -15.57
CA PHE A 63 -2.40 -7.10 -14.49
C PHE A 63 -1.55 -5.83 -14.33
N TYR A 64 -0.68 -5.55 -15.30
CA TYR A 64 0.16 -4.36 -15.29
C TYR A 64 0.07 -3.61 -16.62
N GLU A 65 0.25 -2.30 -16.58
CA GLU A 65 0.39 -1.43 -17.73
C GLU A 65 1.86 -1.05 -17.90
N PHE A 66 2.39 -1.22 -19.11
CA PHE A 66 3.74 -0.76 -19.44
C PHE A 66 3.76 0.78 -19.48
N ARG A 67 4.64 1.38 -18.70
CA ARG A 67 4.79 2.85 -18.55
C ARG A 67 6.02 3.41 -19.24
N GLY A 68 6.91 2.58 -19.76
CA GLY A 68 8.10 3.02 -20.49
C GLY A 68 9.37 2.31 -20.09
N TRP A 69 10.46 2.77 -20.69
CA TRP A 69 11.80 2.30 -20.43
C TRP A 69 12.58 3.32 -19.63
N TYR A 70 13.42 2.87 -18.69
CA TYR A 70 14.20 3.73 -17.78
C TYR A 70 15.65 3.26 -17.75
N THR A 71 16.60 4.21 -17.60
CA THR A 71 18.03 3.91 -17.49
C THR A 71 18.44 3.44 -16.09
N THR A 72 17.56 3.57 -15.11
CA THR A 72 17.73 3.04 -13.74
C THR A 72 16.67 1.99 -13.43
N SER A 73 17.01 1.00 -12.62
CA SER A 73 16.06 -0.02 -12.15
C SER A 73 15.13 0.47 -11.02
N THR A 74 15.35 1.69 -10.54
CA THR A 74 14.53 2.40 -9.54
C THR A 74 13.48 3.29 -10.18
N PHE A 75 13.50 3.42 -11.52
CA PHE A 75 12.54 4.18 -12.31
C PHE A 75 12.42 5.66 -11.88
N ASP A 76 13.56 6.26 -11.54
CA ASP A 76 13.60 7.63 -11.05
C ASP A 76 13.18 8.64 -12.14
N GLU A 77 12.51 9.71 -11.73
CA GLU A 77 12.13 10.80 -12.61
C GLU A 77 13.36 11.38 -13.34
N GLY A 78 13.24 11.62 -14.64
CA GLY A 78 14.32 12.13 -15.49
C GLY A 78 15.27 11.03 -16.00
N THR A 79 14.98 9.75 -15.73
CA THR A 79 15.75 8.61 -16.25
C THR A 79 15.02 7.86 -17.37
N GLU A 80 13.95 8.45 -17.91
CA GLU A 80 13.18 7.88 -19.01
C GLU A 80 14.02 7.72 -20.26
N PHE A 81 13.89 6.57 -20.91
CA PHE A 81 14.54 6.25 -22.16
C PHE A 81 13.50 6.13 -23.28
N THR A 82 13.65 6.96 -24.32
CA THR A 82 12.71 7.04 -25.43
C THR A 82 13.44 6.85 -26.76
N LYS A 83 12.68 6.72 -27.85
CA LYS A 83 13.23 6.71 -29.23
C LYS A 83 14.05 7.95 -29.57
N ASP A 84 13.81 9.07 -28.86
CA ASP A 84 14.49 10.35 -29.09
C ASP A 84 15.75 10.52 -28.23
N THR A 85 16.00 9.59 -27.31
CA THR A 85 17.20 9.59 -26.45
C THR A 85 18.43 9.33 -27.31
N GLU A 86 19.44 10.22 -27.23
CA GLU A 86 20.75 10.05 -27.89
C GLU A 86 21.61 9.08 -27.09
N VAL A 87 22.09 8.01 -27.75
CA VAL A 87 22.92 6.97 -27.12
C VAL A 87 24.38 7.25 -27.45
N LYS A 88 25.17 7.55 -26.41
CA LYS A 88 26.62 7.88 -26.52
C LYS A 88 27.53 6.77 -25.98
N GLU A 89 26.97 5.82 -25.27
CA GLU A 89 27.64 4.68 -24.66
C GLU A 89 26.70 3.47 -24.61
N ASN A 90 27.22 2.30 -24.30
CA ASN A 90 26.38 1.12 -24.08
C ASN A 90 25.51 1.33 -22.85
N LEU A 91 24.20 1.13 -23.00
CA LEU A 91 23.22 1.34 -21.94
C LEU A 91 22.46 0.05 -21.66
N THR A 92 22.01 -0.09 -20.41
CA THR A 92 20.96 -1.02 -20.03
C THR A 92 19.73 -0.22 -19.60
N VAL A 93 18.58 -0.59 -20.14
CA VAL A 93 17.31 0.04 -19.80
C VAL A 93 16.31 -0.99 -19.30
N TYR A 94 15.45 -0.58 -18.40
CA TYR A 94 14.54 -1.42 -17.64
C TYR A 94 13.09 -1.05 -17.95
N ALA A 95 12.26 -2.05 -18.21
CA ALA A 95 10.83 -1.85 -18.41
C ALA A 95 10.15 -1.53 -17.07
N TYR A 96 9.42 -0.42 -17.02
CA TYR A 96 8.57 -0.08 -15.90
C TYR A 96 7.12 -0.49 -16.17
N PHE A 97 6.51 -1.16 -15.19
CA PHE A 97 5.14 -1.61 -15.21
C PHE A 97 4.42 -1.11 -13.96
N ALA A 98 3.31 -0.40 -14.16
CA ALA A 98 2.41 -0.02 -13.07
C ALA A 98 1.27 -1.03 -12.94
N PRO A 99 0.89 -1.46 -11.74
CA PRO A 99 -0.23 -2.36 -11.55
C PRO A 99 -1.54 -1.70 -11.98
N VAL A 100 -2.40 -2.44 -12.66
CA VAL A 100 -3.78 -2.03 -13.00
C VAL A 100 -4.81 -2.83 -12.22
N HIS A 101 -4.35 -3.84 -11.48
CA HIS A 101 -5.11 -4.62 -10.51
C HIS A 101 -4.47 -4.51 -9.12
N VAL A 102 -5.29 -4.69 -8.09
CA VAL A 102 -4.84 -4.68 -6.71
C VAL A 102 -5.66 -5.67 -5.89
N GLY A 103 -4.98 -6.43 -5.04
CA GLY A 103 -5.64 -7.26 -4.04
C GLY A 103 -6.13 -6.41 -2.88
N ILE A 104 -7.42 -6.44 -2.54
CA ILE A 104 -7.96 -5.76 -1.36
C ILE A 104 -8.24 -6.76 -0.25
N SER A 105 -7.77 -6.47 0.95
CA SER A 105 -7.97 -7.26 2.16
C SER A 105 -8.64 -6.43 3.24
N VAL A 106 -9.58 -7.05 3.95
CA VAL A 106 -10.34 -6.41 5.02
C VAL A 106 -10.18 -7.24 6.28
N ASN A 107 -9.79 -6.63 7.39
CA ASN A 107 -9.68 -7.29 8.70
C ASN A 107 -8.83 -8.58 8.71
N GLY A 108 -7.84 -8.68 7.82
CA GLY A 108 -6.98 -9.87 7.72
C GLY A 108 -7.59 -11.03 6.93
N GLU A 109 -8.73 -10.84 6.27
CA GLU A 109 -9.29 -11.83 5.35
C GLU A 109 -8.44 -11.97 4.08
N ALA A 110 -8.68 -13.05 3.33
CA ALA A 110 -7.99 -13.26 2.06
C ALA A 110 -8.29 -12.13 1.08
N ALA A 111 -7.25 -11.66 0.39
CA ALA A 111 -7.39 -10.58 -0.58
C ALA A 111 -8.33 -10.97 -1.74
N THR A 112 -9.16 -10.03 -2.12
CA THR A 112 -9.97 -10.09 -3.36
C THR A 112 -9.32 -9.21 -4.40
N ASP A 113 -9.06 -9.74 -5.59
CA ASP A 113 -8.49 -8.99 -6.69
C ASP A 113 -9.55 -8.10 -7.35
N ILE A 114 -9.22 -6.84 -7.55
CA ILE A 114 -10.07 -5.85 -8.24
C ILE A 114 -9.23 -5.06 -9.24
N LYS A 115 -9.87 -4.46 -10.22
CA LYS A 115 -9.22 -3.42 -11.02
C LYS A 115 -9.02 -2.17 -10.19
N LEU A 116 -7.86 -1.52 -10.35
CA LEU A 116 -7.54 -0.30 -9.60
C LEU A 116 -8.55 0.84 -9.87
N GLU A 117 -9.13 0.90 -11.07
CA GLU A 117 -10.19 1.85 -11.44
C GLU A 117 -11.47 1.68 -10.60
N GLU A 118 -11.72 0.50 -10.04
CA GLU A 118 -12.88 0.19 -9.19
C GLU A 118 -12.68 0.63 -7.73
N LEU A 119 -11.47 1.00 -7.35
CA LEU A 119 -11.13 1.32 -5.94
C LEU A 119 -11.98 2.44 -5.36
N ALA A 120 -12.34 3.45 -6.15
CA ALA A 120 -13.21 4.54 -5.70
C ALA A 120 -14.62 4.03 -5.31
N GLY A 121 -15.18 3.12 -6.11
CA GLY A 121 -16.45 2.46 -5.80
C GLY A 121 -16.35 1.60 -4.55
N LYS A 122 -15.27 0.85 -4.40
CA LYS A 122 -14.98 0.06 -3.21
C LYS A 122 -14.81 0.92 -1.96
N THR A 123 -14.20 2.08 -2.07
CA THR A 123 -14.09 3.04 -0.97
C THR A 123 -15.46 3.46 -0.45
N THR A 124 -16.40 3.71 -1.35
CA THR A 124 -17.80 4.04 -1.00
C THR A 124 -18.47 2.85 -0.31
N GLU A 125 -18.40 1.66 -0.89
CA GLU A 125 -18.96 0.41 -0.34
C GLU A 125 -18.46 0.16 1.10
N TYR A 126 -17.14 0.25 1.33
CA TYR A 126 -16.58 0.03 2.67
C TYR A 126 -16.87 1.14 3.66
N THR A 127 -17.08 2.37 3.20
CA THR A 127 -17.54 3.47 4.05
C THR A 127 -18.96 3.22 4.53
N GLU A 128 -19.86 2.77 3.65
CA GLU A 128 -21.24 2.42 3.97
C GLU A 128 -21.28 1.19 4.90
N ASP A 129 -20.49 0.16 4.62
CA ASP A 129 -20.39 -1.04 5.46
C ASP A 129 -19.89 -0.68 6.88
N ALA A 130 -18.84 0.11 7.00
CA ALA A 130 -18.34 0.59 8.29
C ALA A 130 -19.44 1.36 9.06
N THR A 131 -20.12 2.28 8.38
CA THR A 131 -21.20 3.08 8.97
C THR A 131 -22.34 2.18 9.46
N SER A 132 -22.73 1.15 8.71
CA SER A 132 -23.76 0.18 9.09
C SER A 132 -23.41 -0.59 10.37
N LYS A 133 -22.12 -0.76 10.65
CA LYS A 133 -21.53 -1.40 11.84
C LYS A 133 -21.21 -0.41 12.95
N ASN A 134 -21.59 0.85 12.80
CA ASN A 134 -21.25 1.95 13.70
C ASN A 134 -19.72 2.11 13.89
N LEU A 135 -18.99 1.94 12.81
CA LEU A 135 -17.53 2.09 12.70
C LEU A 135 -17.20 3.20 11.70
N THR A 136 -15.92 3.54 11.60
CA THR A 136 -15.38 4.46 10.60
C THR A 136 -14.44 3.72 9.67
N PHE A 137 -14.61 3.88 8.35
CA PHE A 137 -13.60 3.46 7.39
C PHE A 137 -12.50 4.52 7.33
N ASP A 138 -11.31 4.16 7.80
CA ASP A 138 -10.15 5.08 7.87
C ASP A 138 -9.38 5.15 6.53
N GLY A 139 -9.65 4.24 5.62
CA GLY A 139 -9.06 4.23 4.28
C GLY A 139 -8.24 2.98 3.99
N TRP A 140 -7.48 3.09 2.91
CA TRP A 140 -6.62 2.03 2.40
C TRP A 140 -5.18 2.21 2.86
N TYR A 141 -4.49 1.11 3.12
CA TYR A 141 -3.10 1.05 3.55
C TYR A 141 -2.32 0.07 2.68
N ILE A 142 -1.03 0.34 2.46
CA ILE A 142 -0.17 -0.52 1.64
C ILE A 142 0.47 -1.66 2.42
N ASP A 143 0.28 -1.68 3.74
CA ASP A 143 0.80 -2.72 4.62
C ASP A 143 -0.27 -3.19 5.62
N ALA A 144 -0.21 -4.46 6.00
CA ALA A 144 -1.15 -5.09 6.92
C ALA A 144 -1.08 -4.58 8.37
N ALA A 145 -0.01 -3.85 8.72
CA ALA A 145 0.14 -3.21 10.03
C ALA A 145 -0.47 -1.81 10.07
N TYR A 146 -1.02 -1.35 8.94
CA TYR A 146 -1.61 -0.02 8.77
C TYR A 146 -0.64 1.13 9.10
N GLY A 147 0.64 0.94 8.77
CA GLY A 147 1.70 1.94 8.99
C GLY A 147 1.70 3.04 7.95
N THR A 148 1.40 2.71 6.69
CA THR A 148 1.46 3.65 5.57
C THR A 148 0.14 3.70 4.82
N LYS A 149 -0.49 4.87 4.84
CA LYS A 149 -1.74 5.11 4.11
C LYS A 149 -1.48 5.16 2.61
N TYR A 150 -2.34 4.49 1.85
CA TYR A 150 -2.29 4.54 0.38
C TYR A 150 -2.70 5.93 -0.13
N SER A 151 -1.95 6.44 -1.09
CA SER A 151 -2.31 7.63 -1.86
C SER A 151 -2.31 7.35 -3.37
N THR A 152 -1.14 7.08 -3.94
CA THR A 152 -0.95 6.79 -5.36
C THR A 152 0.22 5.86 -5.62
N GLN A 153 0.76 5.23 -4.56
CA GLN A 153 1.91 4.34 -4.68
C GLN A 153 1.53 3.07 -5.45
N ASP A 154 2.45 2.58 -6.27
CA ASP A 154 2.31 1.27 -6.88
C ASP A 154 2.36 0.20 -5.78
N THR A 155 1.33 -0.63 -5.74
CA THR A 155 1.23 -1.72 -4.77
C THR A 155 0.36 -2.85 -5.33
N ASP A 156 0.71 -4.07 -4.99
CA ASP A 156 -0.07 -5.25 -5.36
C ASP A 156 -1.21 -5.53 -4.37
N ASN A 157 -1.16 -4.93 -3.16
CA ASN A 157 -2.16 -5.16 -2.12
C ASN A 157 -2.51 -3.89 -1.37
N LEU A 158 -3.79 -3.76 -1.05
CA LEU A 158 -4.35 -2.73 -0.18
C LEU A 158 -5.11 -3.36 0.98
N TYR A 159 -4.99 -2.75 2.13
CA TYR A 159 -5.60 -3.19 3.39
C TYR A 159 -6.60 -2.14 3.86
N ALA A 160 -7.87 -2.52 3.93
CA ALA A 160 -8.93 -1.68 4.45
C ALA A 160 -8.84 -1.60 5.97
N ARG A 161 -8.79 -0.39 6.52
CA ARG A 161 -8.79 -0.18 7.96
C ARG A 161 -10.13 0.34 8.45
N TYR A 162 -10.75 -0.41 9.36
CA TYR A 162 -11.91 0.03 10.11
C TYR A 162 -11.49 0.48 11.50
N CYS A 163 -12.07 1.56 11.97
CA CYS A 163 -11.82 2.11 13.30
C CYS A 163 -13.10 2.20 14.10
N ALA A 164 -12.96 1.94 15.39
CA ALA A 164 -13.95 2.25 16.41
C ALA A 164 -13.56 3.53 17.16
N THR A 165 -14.55 4.27 17.62
CA THR A 165 -14.35 5.41 18.50
C THR A 165 -14.26 4.92 19.95
N VAL A 166 -13.14 5.21 20.61
CA VAL A 166 -13.01 5.06 22.06
C VAL A 166 -13.16 6.42 22.68
N THR A 167 -14.16 6.57 23.54
CA THR A 167 -14.44 7.81 24.27
C THR A 167 -14.03 7.67 25.72
N PHE A 168 -13.39 8.71 26.24
CA PHE A 168 -13.08 8.86 27.64
C PHE A 168 -14.01 9.92 28.23
N ASP A 169 -14.80 9.57 29.22
CA ASP A 169 -15.74 10.48 29.84
C ASP A 169 -15.66 10.43 31.38
N ASN A 170 -16.05 11.51 32.05
CA ASN A 170 -16.06 11.59 33.53
C ASN A 170 -17.49 11.45 34.10
N GLY A 171 -18.44 11.01 33.26
CA GLY A 171 -19.83 10.90 33.62
C GLY A 171 -20.66 12.19 33.41
N TYR A 172 -20.01 13.31 33.10
CA TYR A 172 -20.65 14.60 32.81
C TYR A 172 -20.36 15.07 31.40
N GLU A 173 -19.16 14.82 30.90
CA GLU A 173 -18.71 15.23 29.57
C GLU A 173 -17.70 14.22 28.99
N ILE A 174 -17.59 14.23 27.68
CA ILE A 174 -16.54 13.51 26.95
C ILE A 174 -15.25 14.33 27.04
N LEU A 175 -14.26 13.80 27.71
CA LEU A 175 -12.94 14.43 27.85
C LEU A 175 -12.10 14.25 26.58
N LYS A 176 -12.21 13.08 25.94
CA LYS A 176 -11.46 12.75 24.74
C LYS A 176 -12.13 11.65 23.92
N SER A 177 -11.93 11.72 22.61
CA SER A 177 -12.28 10.64 21.69
C SER A 177 -11.08 10.30 20.80
N VAL A 178 -10.81 9.02 20.63
CA VAL A 178 -9.73 8.53 19.76
C VAL A 178 -10.27 7.48 18.81
N GLN A 179 -9.72 7.43 17.59
CA GLN A 179 -10.02 6.38 16.63
C GLN A 179 -9.01 5.25 16.81
N VAL A 180 -9.48 4.05 17.03
CA VAL A 180 -8.67 2.85 17.23
C VAL A 180 -9.06 1.81 16.19
N GLY A 181 -8.08 1.25 15.49
CA GLY A 181 -8.34 0.17 14.54
C GLY A 181 -9.01 -1.01 15.23
N ILE A 182 -10.04 -1.59 14.61
CA ILE A 182 -10.69 -2.79 15.17
C ILE A 182 -9.70 -3.96 15.23
N ASN A 183 -9.93 -4.86 16.17
CA ASN A 183 -9.07 -6.00 16.47
C ASN A 183 -7.64 -5.63 16.91
N SER A 184 -7.43 -4.38 17.33
CA SER A 184 -6.17 -3.94 17.93
C SER A 184 -6.34 -3.52 19.39
N THR A 185 -5.24 -3.54 20.12
CA THR A 185 -5.17 -2.95 21.47
C THR A 185 -4.80 -1.48 21.36
N MET A 186 -5.09 -0.71 22.40
CA MET A 186 -4.64 0.67 22.53
C MET A 186 -3.79 0.82 23.79
N LYS A 187 -2.91 1.81 23.78
CA LYS A 187 -2.22 2.20 25.01
C LYS A 187 -3.15 3.03 25.88
N ALA A 188 -2.97 2.94 27.19
CA ALA A 188 -3.58 3.89 28.09
C ALA A 188 -3.23 5.33 27.66
N PRO A 189 -4.14 6.30 27.76
CA PRO A 189 -3.81 7.69 27.55
C PRO A 189 -2.65 8.09 28.46
N ASP A 190 -1.72 8.88 27.93
CA ASP A 190 -0.63 9.40 28.75
C ASP A 190 -1.24 10.23 29.88
N LYS A 191 -0.77 10.01 31.10
CA LYS A 191 -1.20 10.77 32.29
C LYS A 191 -0.87 12.26 32.22
N GLU A 192 -0.09 12.66 31.22
CA GLU A 192 0.28 14.06 30.93
C GLU A 192 -0.80 14.81 30.12
N TYR A 193 -1.89 14.15 29.73
CA TYR A 193 -3.00 14.85 29.11
C TYR A 193 -3.67 15.76 30.13
N GLU A 194 -3.38 17.05 30.03
CA GLU A 194 -3.98 18.12 30.85
C GLU A 194 -5.52 18.07 30.80
N ASP A 195 -6.09 17.54 29.71
CA ASP A 195 -7.52 17.41 29.49
C ASP A 195 -8.19 16.39 30.43
N PHE A 196 -7.45 15.45 31.04
CA PHE A 196 -8.03 14.40 31.89
C PHE A 196 -7.96 14.69 33.39
N VAL A 197 -7.06 15.56 33.79
CA VAL A 197 -6.82 15.82 35.21
C VAL A 197 -7.07 17.28 35.51
N PRO A 198 -8.11 17.61 36.29
CA PRO A 198 -8.27 18.96 36.81
C PRO A 198 -7.01 19.40 37.54
N TYR A 199 -6.63 20.68 37.43
CA TYR A 199 -5.41 21.24 37.96
C TYR A 199 -5.22 21.04 39.48
N TYR A 200 -6.27 20.68 40.20
CA TYR A 200 -6.30 20.46 41.66
C TYR A 200 -6.24 18.96 42.05
N MET A 201 -6.08 18.05 41.09
CA MET A 201 -6.04 16.60 41.33
C MET A 201 -4.67 16.01 40.98
N ASP A 202 -4.26 14.99 41.70
CA ASP A 202 -3.03 14.25 41.40
C ASP A 202 -3.27 13.22 40.27
N LYS A 203 -2.34 13.17 39.31
CA LYS A 203 -2.38 12.21 38.19
C LYS A 203 -2.38 10.75 38.64
N GLU A 204 -1.88 10.45 39.82
CA GLU A 204 -1.80 9.10 40.38
C GLU A 204 -3.15 8.60 40.89
N ASP A 205 -4.10 9.48 41.10
CA ASP A 205 -5.45 9.14 41.52
C ASP A 205 -6.39 8.80 40.35
N LEU A 206 -5.88 8.86 39.13
CA LEU A 206 -6.62 8.56 37.94
C LEU A 206 -6.79 7.03 37.74
N SER A 207 -8.02 6.59 37.48
CA SER A 207 -8.34 5.22 37.13
C SER A 207 -9.32 5.18 35.95
N TYR A 208 -9.32 4.08 35.23
CA TYR A 208 -10.20 3.85 34.08
C TYR A 208 -11.09 2.65 34.35
N VAL A 209 -12.39 2.81 34.12
CA VAL A 209 -13.34 1.70 34.29
C VAL A 209 -14.20 1.55 33.03
N ASP A 210 -14.67 0.34 32.81
CA ASP A 210 -15.61 0.02 31.75
C ASP A 210 -17.06 0.45 32.11
N GLU A 211 -18.01 0.20 31.23
CA GLU A 211 -19.41 0.50 31.44
C GLU A 211 -20.03 -0.23 32.66
N ASN A 212 -19.42 -1.31 33.13
CA ASN A 212 -19.84 -2.11 34.28
C ASN A 212 -19.12 -1.70 35.57
N GLY A 213 -18.18 -0.75 35.49
CA GLY A 213 -17.38 -0.29 36.63
C GLY A 213 -16.13 -1.15 36.91
N ASN A 214 -15.76 -2.07 36.04
CA ASN A 214 -14.54 -2.86 36.19
C ASN A 214 -13.34 -2.07 35.71
N ALA A 215 -12.20 -2.26 36.38
CA ALA A 215 -10.94 -1.63 35.95
C ALA A 215 -10.55 -2.07 34.53
N VAL A 216 -10.18 -1.10 33.69
CA VAL A 216 -9.73 -1.34 32.32
C VAL A 216 -8.25 -1.68 32.32
N ASP A 217 -7.92 -2.86 31.79
CA ASP A 217 -6.56 -3.25 31.45
C ASP A 217 -6.29 -3.02 29.95
N PHE A 218 -5.64 -1.92 29.62
CA PHE A 218 -5.32 -1.55 28.25
C PHE A 218 -4.37 -2.52 27.56
N SER A 219 -3.63 -3.33 28.31
CA SER A 219 -2.72 -4.32 27.70
C SER A 219 -3.45 -5.50 27.07
N SER A 220 -4.66 -5.76 27.54
CA SER A 220 -5.52 -6.88 27.08
C SER A 220 -6.82 -6.41 26.41
N LEU A 221 -7.15 -5.12 26.48
CA LEU A 221 -8.37 -4.57 25.87
C LEU A 221 -8.26 -4.54 24.34
N VAL A 222 -8.92 -5.47 23.68
CA VAL A 222 -9.07 -5.48 22.22
C VAL A 222 -10.30 -4.69 21.81
N ILE A 223 -10.10 -3.67 20.98
CA ILE A 223 -11.19 -2.81 20.49
C ILE A 223 -11.87 -3.47 19.29
N THR A 224 -13.15 -3.79 19.42
CA THR A 224 -13.95 -4.41 18.35
C THR A 224 -15.19 -3.58 17.96
N LYS A 225 -15.54 -2.59 18.79
CA LYS A 225 -16.70 -1.70 18.61
C LYS A 225 -16.43 -0.37 19.30
N ASN A 226 -17.28 0.62 19.06
CA ASN A 226 -17.25 1.86 19.83
C ASN A 226 -17.34 1.56 21.31
N THR A 227 -16.44 2.13 22.09
CA THR A 227 -16.22 1.80 23.50
C THR A 227 -16.15 3.08 24.31
N ALA A 228 -16.95 3.14 25.37
CA ALA A 228 -16.87 4.20 26.37
C ALA A 228 -16.04 3.72 27.58
N ILE A 229 -15.09 4.53 28.01
CA ILE A 229 -14.25 4.30 29.18
C ILE A 229 -14.46 5.48 30.12
N LYS A 230 -14.90 5.19 31.33
CA LYS A 230 -15.03 6.23 32.36
C LYS A 230 -13.71 6.53 33.02
N VAL A 231 -13.44 7.80 33.12
CA VAL A 231 -12.29 8.34 33.85
C VAL A 231 -12.75 8.67 35.26
N MET A 232 -12.15 8.04 36.25
CA MET A 232 -12.48 8.17 37.66
C MET A 232 -11.28 8.69 38.42
N TRP A 233 -11.53 9.59 39.36
CA TRP A 233 -10.53 10.05 40.30
C TRP A 233 -10.84 9.46 41.66
N LYS A 234 -9.83 9.03 42.40
CA LYS A 234 -10.02 8.66 43.81
C LYS A 234 -10.40 9.92 44.55
N SER A 235 -11.51 9.88 45.28
CA SER A 235 -11.80 10.90 46.25
C SER A 235 -10.73 10.89 47.34
N PRO A 236 -10.23 12.08 47.78
CA PRO A 236 -9.29 12.17 48.89
C PRO A 236 -9.88 11.56 50.16
#